data_b944d4cbe6fbfdb62e5ce5cc94801eee
#
_entry.id   b944d4cbe6fbfdb62e5ce5cc94801eee
#
_cell.length_a   1.000
_cell.length_b   1.000
_cell.length_c   1.000
_cell.angle_alpha   90.00
_cell.angle_beta   90.00
_cell.angle_gamma   90.00
#
_symmetry.space_group_name_H-M   'P 1'
#
loop_
_entity.id
_entity.type
_entity.pdbx_description
1 polymer ?
#
loop_
_entity_poly.entity_id
_entity_poly.type
_entity_poly.pdbx_seq_one_letter_code
_entity_poly.pdbx_strand_id
1 'polypeptide(L)' 'MTKDEIKKNAPSGATHYSVDRVFGGAYYFKIDGNDAYIWQLGKRFAITIRKFSEYQDLKPL' A
#
# COMPACT_ATOMS: atom_id res chain seq x y z
N MET A 1 6.93 11.54 7.27
CA MET A 1 7.47 10.82 6.11
C MET A 1 7.15 11.58 4.85
N THR A 2 8.14 11.85 4.02
CA THR A 2 7.91 12.51 2.74
C THR A 2 7.49 11.48 1.69
N LYS A 3 6.87 11.96 0.60
CA LYS A 3 6.47 11.09 -0.50
C LYS A 3 7.68 10.37 -1.12
N ASP A 4 8.82 11.06 -1.20
CA ASP A 4 10.04 10.48 -1.73
C ASP A 4 10.56 9.33 -0.88
N GLU A 5 10.49 9.46 0.45
CA GLU A 5 10.88 8.39 1.37
C GLU A 5 9.95 7.19 1.26
N ILE A 6 8.65 7.44 1.16
CA ILE A 6 7.65 6.37 0.99
C ILE A 6 7.94 5.60 -0.30
N LYS A 7 8.18 6.32 -1.38
CA LYS A 7 8.49 5.72 -2.69
C LYS A 7 9.79 4.94 -2.67
N LYS A 8 10.81 5.50 -2.01
CA LYS A 8 12.13 4.86 -1.90
C LYS A 8 12.06 3.53 -1.14
N ASN A 9 11.23 3.46 -0.10
CA ASN A 9 11.11 2.30 0.76
C ASN A 9 10.07 1.29 0.27
N ALA A 10 9.39 1.57 -0.85
CA ALA A 10 8.36 0.70 -1.36
C ALA A 10 8.93 -0.65 -1.82
N PRO A 11 8.27 -1.77 -1.49
CA PRO A 11 8.70 -3.06 -1.98
C PRO A 11 8.47 -3.18 -3.49
N SER A 12 9.22 -4.07 -4.11
CA SER A 12 9.05 -4.36 -5.53
C SER A 12 7.64 -4.87 -5.81
N GLY A 13 6.98 -4.30 -6.80
CA GLY A 13 5.61 -4.65 -7.15
C GLY A 13 4.54 -3.79 -6.51
N ALA A 14 4.88 -2.96 -5.51
CA ALA A 14 3.92 -2.04 -4.93
C ALA A 14 3.52 -0.97 -5.94
N THR A 15 2.22 -0.68 -6.00
CA THR A 15 1.67 0.33 -6.91
C THR A 15 1.07 1.53 -6.18
N HIS A 16 0.62 1.31 -4.94
CA HIS A 16 -0.07 2.32 -4.14
C HIS A 16 0.41 2.28 -2.70
N TYR A 17 0.07 3.33 -1.95
CA TYR A 17 0.39 3.40 -0.54
C TYR A 17 -0.72 4.12 0.23
N SER A 18 -0.73 3.91 1.54
CA SER A 18 -1.59 4.63 2.48
C SER A 18 -0.77 5.01 3.71
N VAL A 19 -1.04 6.17 4.29
CA VAL A 19 -0.32 6.66 5.46
C VAL A 19 -1.13 6.38 6.71
N ASP A 20 -0.48 5.80 7.72
CA ASP A 20 -1.08 5.63 9.04
C ASP A 20 -0.96 6.93 9.81
N ARG A 21 -2.10 7.58 10.04
CA ARG A 21 -2.13 8.88 10.72
C ARG A 21 -1.92 8.77 12.24
N VAL A 22 -2.11 7.57 12.79
CA VAL A 22 -1.96 7.35 14.23
C VAL A 22 -0.51 7.06 14.59
N PHE A 23 0.13 6.15 13.85
CA PHE A 23 1.49 5.71 14.14
C PHE A 23 2.55 6.31 13.21
N GLY A 24 2.13 7.01 12.17
CA GLY A 24 3.05 7.71 11.28
C GLY A 24 3.74 6.83 10.24
N GLY A 25 3.37 5.58 10.13
CA GLY A 25 3.94 4.67 9.14
C GLY A 25 3.22 4.71 7.81
N ALA A 26 3.73 3.96 6.84
CA ALA A 26 3.10 3.80 5.54
C ALA A 26 2.80 2.34 5.27
N TYR A 27 1.65 2.09 4.66
CA TYR A 27 1.26 0.77 4.19
C TYR A 27 1.41 0.75 2.68
N TYR A 28 1.98 -0.32 2.15
CA TYR A 28 2.16 -0.48 0.71
C TYR A 28 1.16 -1.49 0.16
N PHE A 29 0.61 -1.18 -1.01
CA PHE A 29 -0.39 -2.00 -1.66
C PHE A 29 0.03 -2.30 -3.09
N LYS A 30 -0.34 -3.47 -3.56
CA LYS A 30 -0.25 -3.86 -4.95
C LYS A 30 -1.67 -3.99 -5.49
N ILE A 31 -1.99 -3.27 -6.54
CA ILE A 31 -3.32 -3.30 -7.15
C ILE A 31 -3.24 -4.06 -8.47
N ASP A 32 -4.10 -5.05 -8.60
CA ASP A 32 -4.25 -5.83 -9.81
C ASP A 32 -5.72 -5.83 -10.22
N GLY A 33 -6.05 -5.02 -11.22
CA GLY A 33 -7.44 -4.77 -11.58
C GLY A 33 -8.17 -4.11 -10.42
N ASN A 34 -9.15 -4.79 -9.84
CA ASN A 34 -9.87 -4.32 -8.66
C ASN A 34 -9.45 -5.04 -7.38
N ASP A 35 -8.50 -5.95 -7.47
CA ASP A 35 -7.98 -6.67 -6.30
C ASP A 35 -6.88 -5.87 -5.64
N ALA A 36 -6.92 -5.79 -4.32
CA ALA A 36 -5.92 -5.10 -3.53
C ALA A 36 -5.12 -6.12 -2.70
N TYR A 37 -3.80 -6.01 -2.75
CA TYR A 37 -2.89 -6.82 -1.96
C TYR A 37 -2.10 -5.90 -1.05
N ILE A 38 -1.98 -6.25 0.22
CA ILE A 38 -1.23 -5.47 1.20
C ILE A 38 0.13 -6.13 1.47
N TRP A 39 1.17 -5.31 1.57
CA TRP A 39 2.51 -5.78 1.95
C TRP A 39 2.54 -6.06 3.45
N GLN A 40 2.94 -7.27 3.81
CA GLN A 40 2.98 -7.72 5.20
C GLN A 40 4.41 -7.89 5.71
N LEU A 41 4.55 -7.98 7.02
CA LEU A 41 5.84 -8.14 7.69
C LEU A 41 6.60 -9.40 7.24
N GLY A 42 5.90 -10.40 6.73
CA GLY A 42 6.52 -11.58 6.13
C GLY A 42 7.15 -11.36 4.76
N LYS A 43 7.25 -10.11 4.33
CA LYS A 43 7.84 -9.69 3.04
C LYS A 43 7.10 -10.29 1.84
N ARG A 44 5.78 -10.31 1.91
CA ARG A 44 4.92 -10.78 0.82
C ARG A 44 3.65 -9.95 0.75
N PHE A 45 3.06 -9.91 -0.43
CA PHE A 45 1.74 -9.35 -0.62
C PHE A 45 0.67 -10.39 -0.30
N ALA A 46 -0.37 -9.95 0.42
CA ALA A 46 -1.52 -10.81 0.72
C ALA A 46 -2.78 -10.11 0.28
N ILE A 47 -3.71 -10.87 -0.31
CA ILE A 47 -4.97 -10.30 -0.78
C ILE A 47 -5.77 -9.76 0.40
N THR A 48 -6.39 -8.60 0.21
CA THR A 48 -7.25 -8.00 1.23
C THR A 48 -8.71 -8.38 0.99
N ILE A 49 -9.51 -8.23 2.03
CA ILE A 49 -10.95 -8.48 1.94
C ILE A 49 -11.62 -7.42 1.07
N ARG A 50 -11.13 -6.18 1.12
CA ARG A 50 -11.67 -5.07 0.35
C ARG A 50 -11.13 -5.04 -1.06
N LYS A 51 -11.97 -4.67 -2.00
CA LYS A 51 -11.55 -4.38 -3.37
C LYS A 51 -10.97 -2.97 -3.47
N PHE A 52 -10.21 -2.72 -4.52
CA PHE A 52 -9.58 -1.42 -4.72
C PHE A 52 -10.61 -0.28 -4.73
N SER A 53 -11.77 -0.50 -5.34
CA SER A 53 -12.83 0.49 -5.40
C SER A 53 -13.41 0.88 -4.04
N GLU A 54 -13.21 0.06 -3.02
CA GLU A 54 -13.69 0.32 -1.66
C GLU A 54 -12.72 1.16 -0.84
N TYR A 55 -11.48 1.31 -1.29
CA TYR A 55 -10.49 2.16 -0.63
C TYR A 55 -10.60 3.59 -1.14
N GLN A 56 -10.53 4.55 -0.23
CA GLN A 56 -10.62 5.98 -0.58
C GLN A 56 -9.32 6.73 -0.34
N ASP A 57 -8.38 6.12 0.36
CA ASP A 57 -7.16 6.77 0.80
C ASP A 57 -5.88 6.19 0.18
N LEU A 58 -6.01 5.29 -0.77
CA LEU A 58 -4.85 4.75 -1.49
C LEU A 58 -4.39 5.76 -2.53
N LYS A 59 -3.10 6.06 -2.49
CA LYS A 59 -2.46 6.99 -3.41
C LYS A 59 -1.46 6.25 -4.28
N PRO A 60 -1.33 6.61 -5.57
CA PRO A 60 -0.33 5.98 -6.43
C PRO A 60 1.09 6.38 -6.00
N LEU A 61 1.99 5.42 -6.13
CA LEU A 61 3.41 5.69 -5.89
C LEU A 61 4.04 6.51 -6.99
#